data_a396bc767880ca6b6e485f40f5c5c833
#
_entry.id   a396bc767880ca6b6e485f40f5c5c833
#
_cell.length_a   1.000
_cell.length_b   1.000
_cell.length_c   1.000
_cell.angle_alpha   90.00
_cell.angle_beta   90.00
_cell.angle_gamma   90.00
#
_symmetry.space_group_name_H-M   'P 1'
#
loop_
_entity.id
_entity.type
_entity.pdbx_description
1 polymer ?
#
loop_
_entity_poly.entity_id
_entity_poly.type
_entity_poly.pdbx_seq_one_letter_code
_entity_poly.pdbx_strand_id
1 'polypeptide(L)'
;MVRKGNPTNITSLSDLAKPELRLAMPNPEFEGVARQIKASLNKAGCNVLVNTVYDDKVRTGATELTHIHHRQTALFLMQERADAGVVWKSEALFQEQVGNPIGHVDIPDAQNTTAIYAGAEVHGAAHQEAARKWLAFISSPTAFEIFKRYGFGRYEPGKENAMSH
;
A
#
# COMPACT_ATOMS: atom_id res chain seq x y z
N MET A 1 3.64 -6.79 1.67
CA MET A 1 5.10 -6.93 1.49
C MET A 1 5.61 -7.87 2.56
N VAL A 2 6.47 -8.80 2.17
CA VAL A 2 7.09 -9.81 3.05
C VAL A 2 8.57 -9.94 2.72
N ARG A 3 9.37 -10.56 3.59
CA ARG A 3 10.76 -10.90 3.24
C ARG A 3 10.79 -11.91 2.08
N LYS A 4 11.85 -11.88 1.28
CA LYS A 4 12.01 -12.76 0.11
C LYS A 4 11.82 -14.23 0.51
N GLY A 5 11.02 -14.93 -0.30
CA GLY A 5 10.69 -16.34 -0.03
C GLY A 5 9.61 -16.54 1.05
N ASN A 6 9.08 -15.46 1.65
CA ASN A 6 8.00 -15.52 2.64
C ASN A 6 8.24 -16.55 3.76
N PRO A 7 9.32 -16.44 4.53
CA PRO A 7 9.75 -17.47 5.48
C PRO A 7 8.74 -17.72 6.61
N THR A 8 7.84 -16.78 6.85
CA THR A 8 6.77 -16.85 7.86
C THR A 8 5.45 -17.36 7.31
N ASN A 9 5.41 -17.73 6.03
CA ASN A 9 4.24 -18.29 5.34
C ASN A 9 2.96 -17.45 5.54
N ILE A 10 3.07 -16.15 5.28
CA ILE A 10 1.94 -15.22 5.31
C ILE A 10 1.18 -15.34 4.00
N THR A 11 -0.12 -15.62 4.06
CA THR A 11 -0.98 -15.84 2.90
C THR A 11 -2.20 -14.92 2.87
N SER A 12 -2.48 -14.24 3.98
CA SER A 12 -3.65 -13.38 4.13
C SER A 12 -3.41 -12.23 5.11
N LEU A 13 -4.29 -11.24 5.09
CA LEU A 13 -4.28 -10.16 6.10
C LEU A 13 -4.53 -10.68 7.52
N SER A 14 -5.29 -11.76 7.67
CA SER A 14 -5.57 -12.36 8.98
C SER A 14 -4.32 -12.95 9.64
N ASP A 15 -3.33 -13.36 8.83
CA ASP A 15 -2.06 -13.85 9.37
C ASP A 15 -1.29 -12.77 10.14
N LEU A 16 -1.55 -11.48 9.86
CA LEU A 16 -0.90 -10.37 10.57
C LEU A 16 -1.28 -10.31 12.06
N ALA A 17 -2.35 -10.99 12.47
CA ALA A 17 -2.72 -11.13 13.87
C ALA A 17 -1.87 -12.16 14.65
N LYS A 18 -1.12 -13.01 13.97
CA LYS A 18 -0.27 -14.03 14.62
C LYS A 18 0.69 -13.36 15.60
N PRO A 19 0.75 -13.82 16.87
CA PRO A 19 1.51 -13.14 17.91
C PRO A 19 3.02 -13.15 17.68
N GLU A 20 3.55 -14.14 16.99
CA GLU A 20 4.97 -14.29 16.67
C GLU A 20 5.45 -13.34 15.57
N LEU A 21 4.56 -12.76 14.77
CA LEU A 21 4.94 -11.87 13.66
C LEU A 21 5.22 -10.46 14.15
N ARG A 22 6.34 -9.92 13.68
CA ARG A 22 6.69 -8.51 13.80
C ARG A 22 6.29 -7.77 12.52
N LEU A 23 5.65 -6.64 12.68
CA LEU A 23 5.08 -5.88 11.57
C LEU A 23 5.72 -4.49 11.45
N ALA A 24 5.86 -4.01 10.21
CA ALA A 24 6.17 -2.62 9.90
C ALA A 24 4.96 -2.01 9.18
N MET A 25 4.27 -1.09 9.83
CA MET A 25 3.02 -0.54 9.34
C MET A 25 3.10 0.98 9.17
N PRO A 26 2.49 1.54 8.11
CA PRO A 26 2.38 2.98 7.95
C PRO A 26 1.69 3.66 9.12
N ASN A 27 2.25 4.78 9.58
CA ASN A 27 1.72 5.51 10.73
C ASN A 27 0.42 6.24 10.35
N PRO A 28 -0.70 5.96 11.04
CA PRO A 28 -1.99 6.57 10.74
C PRO A 28 -2.07 8.07 11.06
N GLU A 29 -1.14 8.63 11.82
CA GLU A 29 -1.14 10.05 12.17
C GLU A 29 -0.81 10.97 11.00
N PHE A 30 0.01 10.50 10.04
CA PHE A 30 0.45 11.32 8.90
C PHE A 30 0.51 10.59 7.56
N GLU A 31 0.33 9.27 7.51
CA GLU A 31 0.40 8.52 6.26
C GLU A 31 -1.00 8.12 5.77
N GLY A 32 -1.45 8.75 4.68
CA GLY A 32 -2.79 8.50 4.11
C GLY A 32 -3.05 7.04 3.74
N VAL A 33 -2.02 6.27 3.38
CA VAL A 33 -2.15 4.83 3.08
C VAL A 33 -2.65 4.02 4.29
N ALA A 34 -2.35 4.45 5.51
CA ALA A 34 -2.79 3.75 6.72
C ALA A 34 -4.32 3.66 6.83
N ARG A 35 -5.05 4.65 6.31
CA ARG A 35 -6.52 4.62 6.27
C ARG A 35 -7.03 3.49 5.36
N GLN A 36 -6.45 3.33 4.18
CA GLN A 36 -6.81 2.25 3.25
C GLN A 36 -6.45 0.88 3.82
N ILE A 37 -5.31 0.79 4.50
CA ILE A 37 -4.88 -0.45 5.16
C ILE A 37 -5.86 -0.82 6.28
N LYS A 38 -6.25 0.12 7.14
CA LYS A 38 -7.26 -0.13 8.18
C LYS A 38 -8.58 -0.59 7.59
N ALA A 39 -9.00 0.01 6.47
CA ALA A 39 -10.22 -0.43 5.76
C ALA A 39 -10.08 -1.86 5.21
N SER A 40 -8.93 -2.24 4.65
CA SER A 40 -8.67 -3.61 4.19
C SER A 40 -8.62 -4.62 5.34
N LEU A 41 -7.97 -4.28 6.45
CA LEU A 41 -7.96 -5.09 7.66
C LEU A 41 -9.39 -5.28 8.23
N ASN A 42 -10.19 -4.22 8.21
CA ASN A 42 -11.59 -4.30 8.66
C ASN A 42 -12.43 -5.22 7.78
N LYS A 43 -12.23 -5.21 6.46
CA LYS A 43 -12.87 -6.15 5.54
C LYS A 43 -12.44 -7.61 5.79
N ALA A 44 -11.18 -7.83 6.19
CA ALA A 44 -10.61 -9.16 6.40
C ALA A 44 -10.97 -9.78 7.77
N GLY A 45 -11.10 -8.97 8.84
CA GLY A 45 -11.30 -9.47 10.20
C GLY A 45 -11.99 -8.48 11.13
N CYS A 46 -12.79 -7.57 10.57
CA CYS A 46 -13.49 -6.53 11.30
C CYS A 46 -12.55 -5.65 12.15
N ASN A 47 -13.10 -4.87 13.04
CA ASN A 47 -12.32 -4.02 13.94
C ASN A 47 -11.35 -4.81 14.84
N VAL A 48 -11.60 -6.09 15.08
CA VAL A 48 -10.71 -6.94 15.88
C VAL A 48 -9.33 -7.03 15.24
N LEU A 49 -9.25 -7.27 13.93
CA LEU A 49 -7.97 -7.34 13.22
C LEU A 49 -7.27 -5.97 13.18
N VAL A 50 -8.02 -4.88 12.98
CA VAL A 50 -7.48 -3.51 13.02
C VAL A 50 -6.84 -3.23 14.38
N ASN A 51 -7.56 -3.49 15.47
CA ASN A 51 -7.10 -3.25 16.84
C ASN A 51 -5.88 -4.14 17.18
N THR A 52 -5.91 -5.41 16.77
CA THR A 52 -4.75 -6.31 16.98
C THR A 52 -3.49 -5.74 16.32
N VAL A 53 -3.59 -5.28 15.05
CA VAL A 53 -2.41 -4.83 14.28
C VAL A 53 -1.94 -3.44 14.70
N TYR A 54 -2.87 -2.47 14.89
CA TYR A 54 -2.53 -1.07 15.10
C TYR A 54 -2.57 -0.60 16.57
N ASP A 55 -3.15 -1.36 17.47
CA ASP A 55 -3.22 -1.00 18.89
C ASP A 55 -2.45 -2.02 19.75
N ASP A 56 -2.86 -3.29 19.80
CA ASP A 56 -2.24 -4.27 20.69
C ASP A 56 -0.78 -4.57 20.34
N LYS A 57 -0.50 -4.82 19.05
CA LYS A 57 0.87 -5.11 18.60
C LYS A 57 1.76 -3.86 18.63
N VAL A 58 1.23 -2.66 18.44
CA VAL A 58 1.97 -1.40 18.64
C VAL A 58 2.34 -1.24 20.11
N ARG A 59 1.38 -1.45 21.02
CA ARG A 59 1.61 -1.36 22.47
C ARG A 59 2.65 -2.37 22.97
N THR A 60 2.71 -3.56 22.38
CA THR A 60 3.70 -4.58 22.74
C THR A 60 5.03 -4.47 21.99
N GLY A 61 5.15 -3.56 21.02
CA GLY A 61 6.32 -3.41 20.16
C GLY A 61 6.42 -4.45 19.03
N ALA A 62 5.39 -5.29 18.85
CA ALA A 62 5.33 -6.25 17.74
C ALA A 62 4.92 -5.61 16.41
N THR A 63 4.31 -4.43 16.43
CA THR A 63 4.14 -3.55 15.26
C THR A 63 4.97 -2.29 15.46
N GLU A 64 5.90 -2.05 14.54
CA GLU A 64 6.64 -0.79 14.44
C GLU A 64 5.96 0.11 13.39
N LEU A 65 5.59 1.33 13.79
CA LEU A 65 5.03 2.32 12.87
C LEU A 65 6.15 3.07 12.16
N THR A 66 5.97 3.34 10.88
CA THR A 66 6.94 4.14 10.12
C THR A 66 6.93 5.60 10.60
N HIS A 67 8.10 6.26 10.59
CA HIS A 67 8.26 7.60 11.16
C HIS A 67 8.37 8.70 10.09
N ILE A 68 8.74 8.32 8.87
CA ILE A 68 8.99 9.28 7.78
C ILE A 68 8.04 8.99 6.62
N HIS A 69 8.01 7.74 6.15
CA HIS A 69 7.23 7.33 4.98
C HIS A 69 7.08 5.80 4.93
N HIS A 70 5.98 5.30 4.35
CA HIS A 70 5.71 3.86 4.21
C HIS A 70 6.82 3.08 3.46
N ARG A 71 7.72 3.74 2.74
CA ARG A 71 8.94 3.11 2.17
C ARG A 71 9.89 2.57 3.23
N GLN A 72 9.79 3.02 4.48
CA GLN A 72 10.54 2.42 5.58
C GLN A 72 10.12 0.98 5.86
N THR A 73 8.91 0.56 5.45
CA THR A 73 8.47 -0.83 5.57
C THR A 73 9.45 -1.79 4.88
N ALA A 74 9.88 -1.50 3.66
CA ALA A 74 10.87 -2.31 2.95
C ALA A 74 12.21 -2.36 3.71
N LEU A 75 12.66 -1.20 4.22
CA LEU A 75 13.89 -1.10 5.00
C LEU A 75 13.84 -1.98 6.25
N PHE A 76 12.73 -1.96 7.00
CA PHE A 76 12.57 -2.77 8.21
C PHE A 76 12.56 -4.27 7.91
N LEU A 77 11.95 -4.67 6.80
CA LEU A 77 12.00 -6.06 6.34
C LEU A 77 13.44 -6.49 5.95
N MET A 78 14.18 -5.65 5.23
CA MET A 78 15.57 -5.92 4.85
C MET A 78 16.52 -5.98 6.05
N GLN A 79 16.23 -5.21 7.09
CA GLN A 79 16.97 -5.22 8.36
C GLN A 79 16.50 -6.33 9.33
N GLU A 80 15.57 -7.19 8.91
CA GLU A 80 14.98 -8.23 9.74
C GLU A 80 14.31 -7.74 11.03
N ARG A 81 13.91 -6.46 11.06
CA ARG A 81 13.16 -5.86 12.16
C ARG A 81 11.69 -6.21 12.11
N ALA A 82 11.18 -6.47 10.90
CA ALA A 82 9.81 -6.89 10.65
C ALA A 82 9.76 -8.10 9.71
N ASP A 83 8.70 -8.87 9.80
CA ASP A 83 8.43 -10.04 8.97
C ASP A 83 7.49 -9.70 7.81
N ALA A 84 6.60 -8.74 8.02
CA ALA A 84 5.66 -8.24 7.03
C ALA A 84 5.27 -6.76 7.27
N GLY A 85 4.68 -6.16 6.24
CA GLY A 85 4.01 -4.88 6.34
C GLY A 85 3.12 -4.62 5.13
N VAL A 86 2.07 -3.83 5.32
CA VAL A 86 1.13 -3.52 4.24
C VAL A 86 1.51 -2.18 3.62
N VAL A 87 1.62 -2.16 2.30
CA VAL A 87 2.03 -0.99 1.51
C VAL A 87 1.21 -0.93 0.22
N TRP A 88 1.37 0.13 -0.56
CA TRP A 88 0.87 0.17 -1.92
C TRP A 88 1.49 -0.94 -2.77
N LYS A 89 0.71 -1.56 -3.66
CA LYS A 89 1.22 -2.56 -4.61
C LYS A 89 2.38 -2.03 -5.43
N SER A 90 2.30 -0.77 -5.85
CA SER A 90 3.37 -0.10 -6.59
C SER A 90 4.70 -0.05 -5.84
N GLU A 91 4.68 0.10 -4.52
CA GLU A 91 5.89 0.08 -3.70
C GLU A 91 6.48 -1.33 -3.64
N ALA A 92 5.65 -2.36 -3.46
CA ALA A 92 6.13 -3.75 -3.42
C ALA A 92 6.78 -4.15 -4.76
N LEU A 93 6.11 -3.87 -5.87
CA LEU A 93 6.64 -4.15 -7.21
C LEU A 93 7.94 -3.39 -7.50
N PHE A 94 8.02 -2.12 -7.07
CA PHE A 94 9.25 -1.33 -7.20
C PHE A 94 10.41 -1.98 -6.46
N GLN A 95 10.21 -2.40 -5.21
CA GLN A 95 11.25 -3.03 -4.41
C GLN A 95 11.76 -4.34 -5.03
N GLU A 96 10.86 -5.14 -5.61
CA GLU A 96 11.23 -6.36 -6.36
C GLU A 96 12.00 -6.04 -7.65
N GLN A 97 11.56 -5.02 -8.41
CA GLN A 97 12.22 -4.60 -9.66
C GLN A 97 13.64 -4.09 -9.46
N VAL A 98 13.92 -3.40 -8.36
CA VAL A 98 15.27 -2.94 -8.03
C VAL A 98 16.13 -4.02 -7.37
N GLY A 99 15.62 -5.25 -7.23
CA GLY A 99 16.36 -6.42 -6.75
C GLY A 99 16.49 -6.51 -5.24
N ASN A 100 15.73 -5.74 -4.47
CA ASN A 100 15.73 -5.86 -3.02
C ASN A 100 15.17 -7.23 -2.58
N PRO A 101 15.63 -7.80 -1.44
CA PRO A 101 15.22 -9.11 -0.95
C PRO A 101 13.80 -9.06 -0.33
N ILE A 102 12.86 -8.56 -1.10
CA ILE A 102 11.45 -8.39 -0.76
C ILE A 102 10.61 -9.30 -1.67
N GLY A 103 9.48 -9.74 -1.18
CA GLY A 103 8.39 -10.34 -1.93
C GLY A 103 7.06 -9.72 -1.53
N HIS A 104 6.00 -10.05 -2.24
CA HIS A 104 4.67 -9.62 -1.85
C HIS A 104 3.65 -10.77 -1.89
N VAL A 105 2.58 -10.56 -1.16
CA VAL A 105 1.36 -11.37 -1.20
C VAL A 105 0.23 -10.42 -1.55
N ASP A 106 -0.49 -10.72 -2.62
CA ASP A 106 -1.63 -9.90 -3.04
C ASP A 106 -2.79 -10.01 -2.02
N ILE A 107 -3.41 -8.89 -1.72
CA ILE A 107 -4.65 -8.85 -0.93
C ILE A 107 -5.81 -9.19 -1.87
N PRO A 108 -6.66 -10.17 -1.56
CA PRO A 108 -7.83 -10.49 -2.38
C PRO A 108 -8.72 -9.27 -2.61
N ASP A 109 -9.27 -9.12 -3.82
CA ASP A 109 -10.05 -7.94 -4.23
C ASP A 109 -11.19 -7.62 -3.26
N ALA A 110 -11.87 -8.64 -2.72
CA ALA A 110 -12.94 -8.47 -1.74
C ALA A 110 -12.48 -7.79 -0.42
N GLN A 111 -11.20 -7.92 -0.08
CA GLN A 111 -10.60 -7.34 1.13
C GLN A 111 -9.76 -6.10 0.82
N ASN A 112 -9.38 -5.91 -0.44
CA ASN A 112 -8.52 -4.82 -0.86
C ASN A 112 -9.23 -3.47 -0.83
N THR A 113 -8.44 -2.40 -0.81
CA THR A 113 -8.91 -1.02 -0.92
C THR A 113 -8.06 -0.30 -1.96
N THR A 114 -8.71 0.26 -2.97
CA THR A 114 -8.05 0.98 -4.05
C THR A 114 -8.12 2.49 -3.77
N ALA A 115 -7.00 3.17 -3.92
CA ALA A 115 -6.95 4.63 -3.94
C ALA A 115 -6.97 5.15 -5.36
N ILE A 116 -7.65 6.27 -5.57
CA ILE A 116 -7.71 6.95 -6.85
C ILE A 116 -6.74 8.13 -6.82
N TYR A 117 -5.86 8.19 -7.80
CA TYR A 117 -4.99 9.34 -8.05
C TYR A 117 -5.59 10.18 -9.17
N ALA A 118 -5.75 11.47 -8.92
CA ALA A 118 -6.25 12.43 -9.89
C ALA A 118 -5.26 13.58 -10.08
N GLY A 119 -5.17 14.10 -11.29
CA GLY A 119 -4.41 15.29 -11.60
C GLY A 119 -5.32 16.37 -12.18
N ALA A 120 -5.04 17.64 -11.86
CA ALA A 120 -5.76 18.79 -12.41
C ALA A 120 -4.81 19.96 -12.68
N GLU A 121 -5.21 20.84 -13.60
CA GLU A 121 -4.56 22.13 -13.81
C GLU A 121 -4.97 23.09 -12.69
N VAL A 122 -3.99 23.76 -12.11
CA VAL A 122 -4.24 24.82 -11.13
C VAL A 122 -4.52 26.12 -11.87
N HIS A 123 -5.68 26.73 -11.61
CA HIS A 123 -6.05 28.01 -12.19
C HIS A 123 -5.02 29.10 -11.80
N GLY A 124 -4.56 29.88 -12.80
CA GLY A 124 -3.56 30.94 -12.56
C GLY A 124 -2.13 30.43 -12.36
N ALA A 125 -1.84 29.14 -12.55
CA ALA A 125 -0.47 28.64 -12.48
C ALA A 125 0.44 29.29 -13.53
N ALA A 126 1.70 29.55 -13.16
CA ALA A 126 2.65 30.24 -14.03
C ALA A 126 2.97 29.49 -15.35
N HIS A 127 2.82 28.16 -15.34
CA HIS A 127 3.19 27.28 -16.46
C HIS A 127 2.02 26.42 -16.93
N GLN A 128 0.86 27.03 -17.20
CA GLN A 128 -0.37 26.31 -17.57
C GLN A 128 -0.20 25.44 -18.84
N GLU A 129 0.52 25.93 -19.85
CA GLU A 129 0.75 25.15 -21.07
C GLU A 129 1.55 23.87 -20.79
N ALA A 130 2.58 23.94 -19.95
CA ALA A 130 3.34 22.76 -19.53
C ALA A 130 2.48 21.80 -18.73
N ALA A 131 1.62 22.31 -17.83
CA ALA A 131 0.69 21.49 -17.06
C ALA A 131 -0.29 20.73 -17.98
N ARG A 132 -0.86 21.40 -19.00
CA ARG A 132 -1.75 20.75 -19.99
C ARG A 132 -1.03 19.67 -20.79
N LYS A 133 0.19 19.94 -21.28
CA LYS A 133 1.01 18.95 -21.98
C LYS A 133 1.30 17.74 -21.08
N TRP A 134 1.62 17.97 -19.81
CA TRP A 134 1.83 16.91 -18.83
C TRP A 134 0.58 16.08 -18.60
N LEU A 135 -0.57 16.72 -18.34
CA LEU A 135 -1.84 16.02 -18.14
C LEU A 135 -2.25 15.20 -19.37
N ALA A 136 -2.05 15.75 -20.59
CA ALA A 136 -2.29 15.02 -21.84
C ALA A 136 -1.38 13.79 -21.94
N PHE A 137 -0.09 13.94 -21.60
CA PHE A 137 0.86 12.82 -21.62
C PHE A 137 0.46 11.73 -20.62
N ILE A 138 0.22 12.06 -19.33
CA ILE A 138 -0.11 11.06 -18.32
C ILE A 138 -1.46 10.36 -18.56
N SER A 139 -2.33 10.98 -19.38
CA SER A 139 -3.61 10.39 -19.82
C SER A 139 -3.46 9.53 -21.09
N SER A 140 -2.28 9.49 -21.70
CA SER A 140 -2.04 8.76 -22.95
C SER A 140 -1.93 7.25 -22.74
N PRO A 141 -2.19 6.43 -23.78
CA PRO A 141 -1.93 4.99 -23.74
C PRO A 141 -0.49 4.65 -23.37
N THR A 142 0.49 5.42 -23.87
CA THR A 142 1.92 5.23 -23.59
C THR A 142 2.21 5.37 -22.10
N ALA A 143 1.71 6.43 -21.46
CA ALA A 143 1.88 6.63 -20.03
C ALA A 143 1.16 5.53 -19.21
N PHE A 144 -0.02 5.11 -19.67
CA PHE A 144 -0.77 4.04 -19.00
C PHE A 144 -0.01 2.70 -18.98
N GLU A 145 0.67 2.33 -20.08
CA GLU A 145 1.51 1.13 -20.10
C GLU A 145 2.69 1.23 -19.11
N ILE A 146 3.20 2.42 -18.84
CA ILE A 146 4.19 2.66 -17.80
C ILE A 146 3.56 2.45 -16.41
N PHE A 147 2.43 3.10 -16.14
CA PHE A 147 1.71 2.95 -14.86
C PHE A 147 1.36 1.49 -14.55
N LYS A 148 0.90 0.75 -15.55
CA LYS A 148 0.53 -0.67 -15.43
C LYS A 148 1.70 -1.54 -14.94
N ARG A 149 2.94 -1.26 -15.37
CA ARG A 149 4.14 -1.97 -14.90
C ARG A 149 4.38 -1.82 -13.40
N TYR A 150 3.87 -0.75 -12.80
CA TYR A 150 3.95 -0.46 -11.38
C TYR A 150 2.65 -0.79 -10.63
N GLY A 151 1.77 -1.61 -11.23
CA GLY A 151 0.55 -2.09 -10.57
C GLY A 151 -0.62 -1.12 -10.52
N PHE A 152 -0.55 0.00 -11.27
CA PHE A 152 -1.70 0.90 -11.38
C PHE A 152 -2.73 0.38 -12.38
N GLY A 153 -4.00 0.51 -12.03
CA GLY A 153 -5.15 0.28 -12.92
C GLY A 153 -5.67 1.57 -13.55
N ARG A 154 -6.46 1.44 -14.61
CA ARG A 154 -7.20 2.58 -15.16
C ARG A 154 -8.42 2.84 -14.27
N TYR A 155 -8.65 4.10 -13.95
CA TYR A 155 -9.89 4.52 -13.30
C TYR A 155 -11.07 4.36 -14.28
N GLU A 156 -12.12 3.69 -13.83
CA GLU A 156 -13.38 3.54 -14.56
C GLU A 156 -14.52 4.12 -13.71
N PRO A 157 -15.09 5.28 -14.14
CA PRO A 157 -16.20 5.89 -13.41
C PRO A 157 -17.37 4.92 -13.26
N GLY A 158 -17.95 4.85 -12.05
CA GLY A 158 -19.10 3.99 -11.75
C GLY A 158 -18.76 2.58 -11.25
N LYS A 159 -17.49 2.17 -11.27
CA LYS A 159 -17.04 0.91 -10.62
C LYS A 159 -16.63 1.08 -9.16
N GLU A 160 -16.63 2.29 -8.64
CA GLU A 160 -16.26 2.60 -7.25
C GLU A 160 -17.16 1.90 -6.22
N ASN A 161 -18.44 1.71 -6.55
CA ASN A 161 -19.43 1.11 -5.66
C ASN A 161 -19.51 -0.42 -5.76
N ALA A 162 -18.89 -1.05 -6.74
CA ALA A 162 -18.88 -2.51 -6.85
C ALA A 162 -17.94 -3.18 -5.81
N MET A 163 -17.11 -2.40 -5.13
CA MET A 163 -16.17 -2.86 -4.10
C MET A 163 -16.59 -2.49 -2.67
N SER A 164 -17.81 -1.91 -2.49
CA SER A 164 -18.28 -1.37 -1.19
C SER A 164 -19.51 -2.06 -0.63
N HIS A 165 -19.87 -3.26 -1.11
CA HIS A 165 -20.96 -4.08 -0.58
C HIS A 165 -20.47 -5.42 -0.07
#